data_2b6e1f8c0a233b349986f8656a8fb982
#
_entry.id   2b6e1f8c0a233b349986f8656a8fb982
#
_cell.length_a   1.000
_cell.length_b   1.000
_cell.length_c   1.000
_cell.angle_alpha   90.00
_cell.angle_beta   90.00
_cell.angle_gamma   90.00
#
_symmetry.space_group_name_H-M   'P 1'
#
loop_
_entity.id
_entity.type
_entity.pdbx_description
1 polymer ?
#
loop_
_entity_poly.entity_id
_entity_poly.type
_entity_poly.pdbx_seq_one_letter_code
_entity_poly.pdbx_strand_id
1 'polypeptide(L)'
;MRFFKHILLFFICFSPISLMADNNLEPFEMIVTSIDTMNKNLGDKENKERLNNNKEELYSIIDQTLSPYFQKKYAGRLVLNQHWKTTNNDQRQRFTKGLYQSLVRSYALTLLNFDISQINVLDHLPITNEVKKITVKSEVMYRGELIPMNFSFGKFKEGWRFYDVKIEGISYIKNYRNQFNAEISANGIDAVIDRLEAM
;
A
#
# COMPACT_ATOMS: atom_id res chain seq x y z
N MET A 1 42.26 -28.59 48.06
CA MET A 1 41.78 -29.10 46.79
C MET A 1 40.62 -28.23 46.34
N ARG A 2 40.86 -27.28 45.41
CA ARG A 2 39.93 -26.25 44.99
C ARG A 2 39.27 -26.72 43.69
N PHE A 3 37.94 -26.90 43.68
CA PHE A 3 37.16 -27.17 42.47
C PHE A 3 36.64 -25.84 41.92
N PHE A 4 37.18 -25.42 40.77
CA PHE A 4 36.71 -24.29 39.99
C PHE A 4 35.58 -24.77 39.07
N LYS A 5 34.34 -24.34 39.33
CA LYS A 5 33.20 -24.55 38.41
C LYS A 5 33.19 -23.43 37.38
N HIS A 6 33.43 -23.77 36.13
CA HIS A 6 33.24 -22.86 35.00
C HIS A 6 31.76 -22.79 34.65
N ILE A 7 31.13 -21.65 34.88
CA ILE A 7 29.80 -21.33 34.37
C ILE A 7 30.02 -20.77 32.98
N LEU A 8 29.68 -21.53 31.95
CA LEU A 8 29.64 -21.08 30.54
C LEU A 8 28.34 -20.33 30.31
N LEU A 9 28.40 -18.99 30.27
CA LEU A 9 27.27 -18.13 29.97
C LEU A 9 27.04 -18.18 28.46
N PHE A 10 25.98 -18.87 28.03
CA PHE A 10 25.55 -18.93 26.63
C PHE A 10 24.79 -17.62 26.32
N PHE A 11 25.48 -16.67 25.70
CA PHE A 11 24.85 -15.43 25.21
C PHE A 11 24.07 -15.76 23.93
N ILE A 12 22.76 -15.99 24.06
CA ILE A 12 21.87 -16.12 22.90
C ILE A 12 21.66 -14.70 22.36
N CYS A 13 22.42 -14.35 21.31
CA CYS A 13 22.14 -13.16 20.51
C CYS A 13 20.80 -13.34 19.82
N PHE A 14 19.77 -12.76 20.38
CA PHE A 14 18.48 -12.56 19.71
C PHE A 14 18.67 -11.46 18.65
N SER A 15 19.09 -11.84 17.46
CA SER A 15 19.06 -10.93 16.31
C SER A 15 17.60 -10.68 15.95
N PRO A 16 17.14 -9.40 15.88
CA PRO A 16 15.82 -9.13 15.35
C PRO A 16 15.80 -9.57 13.88
N ILE A 17 14.99 -10.56 13.56
CA ILE A 17 14.66 -10.90 12.17
C ILE A 17 13.86 -9.72 11.64
N SER A 18 14.55 -8.78 10.99
CA SER A 18 13.90 -7.80 10.15
C SER A 18 13.19 -8.58 9.04
N LEU A 19 11.87 -8.60 9.06
CA LEU A 19 11.06 -9.08 7.94
C LEU A 19 11.34 -8.12 6.78
N MET A 20 12.42 -8.38 6.04
CA MET A 20 12.63 -7.74 4.74
C MET A 20 11.53 -8.27 3.84
N ALA A 21 10.68 -7.38 3.31
CA ALA A 21 9.77 -7.74 2.23
C ALA A 21 10.62 -8.41 1.14
N ASP A 22 10.29 -9.65 0.79
CA ASP A 22 11.02 -10.38 -0.23
C ASP A 22 10.86 -9.62 -1.55
N ASN A 23 11.96 -8.99 -1.99
CA ASN A 23 11.97 -8.18 -3.21
C ASN A 23 11.76 -9.01 -4.49
N ASN A 24 11.64 -10.34 -4.36
CA ASN A 24 11.48 -11.28 -5.46
C ASN A 24 10.04 -11.78 -5.64
N LEU A 25 9.07 -11.36 -4.80
CA LEU A 25 7.69 -11.76 -4.99
C LEU A 25 7.14 -11.27 -6.34
N GLU A 26 6.40 -12.15 -7.00
CA GLU A 26 5.67 -11.81 -8.23
C GLU A 26 4.38 -11.01 -7.88
N PRO A 27 3.85 -10.21 -8.81
CA PRO A 27 2.68 -9.34 -8.56
C PRO A 27 1.47 -10.03 -7.95
N PHE A 28 1.18 -11.26 -8.38
CA PHE A 28 0.09 -12.07 -7.85
C PHE A 28 0.32 -12.39 -6.36
N GLU A 29 1.49 -12.90 -6.03
CA GLU A 29 1.88 -13.27 -4.66
C GLU A 29 1.84 -12.07 -3.72
N MET A 30 2.25 -10.88 -4.20
CA MET A 30 2.17 -9.64 -3.42
C MET A 30 0.73 -9.31 -3.01
N ILE A 31 -0.23 -9.47 -3.92
CA ILE A 31 -1.65 -9.21 -3.61
C ILE A 31 -2.20 -10.26 -2.67
N VAL A 32 -1.95 -11.55 -2.92
CA VAL A 32 -2.38 -12.64 -2.04
C VAL A 32 -1.82 -12.44 -0.62
N THR A 33 -0.52 -12.21 -0.50
CA THR A 33 0.13 -11.95 0.80
C THR A 33 -0.45 -10.73 1.51
N SER A 34 -0.76 -9.66 0.77
CA SER A 34 -1.39 -8.46 1.33
C SER A 34 -2.80 -8.74 1.83
N ILE A 35 -3.59 -9.50 1.10
CA ILE A 35 -4.94 -9.92 1.48
C ILE A 35 -4.90 -10.76 2.75
N ASP A 36 -4.04 -11.78 2.80
CA ASP A 36 -3.88 -12.67 3.95
C ASP A 36 -3.44 -11.88 5.20
N THR A 37 -2.45 -10.99 5.05
CA THR A 37 -1.96 -10.15 6.14
C THR A 37 -3.04 -9.19 6.64
N MET A 38 -3.77 -8.55 5.74
CA MET A 38 -4.89 -7.68 6.11
C MET A 38 -5.99 -8.47 6.80
N ASN A 39 -6.38 -9.63 6.27
CA ASN A 39 -7.42 -10.46 6.85
C ASN A 39 -7.05 -10.92 8.26
N LYS A 40 -5.80 -11.33 8.48
CA LYS A 40 -5.28 -11.70 9.80
C LYS A 40 -5.36 -10.56 10.81
N ASN A 41 -5.05 -9.33 10.40
CA ASN A 41 -4.95 -8.19 11.30
C ASN A 41 -6.28 -7.43 11.49
N LEU A 42 -7.17 -7.45 10.49
CA LEU A 42 -8.42 -6.69 10.49
C LEU A 42 -9.68 -7.58 10.54
N GLY A 43 -9.55 -8.90 10.28
CA GLY A 43 -10.69 -9.75 9.96
C GLY A 43 -11.59 -10.13 11.15
N ASP A 44 -11.04 -10.30 12.36
CA ASP A 44 -11.82 -10.71 13.50
C ASP A 44 -12.57 -9.54 14.18
N LYS A 45 -13.62 -9.88 14.96
CA LYS A 45 -14.50 -8.90 15.59
C LYS A 45 -13.77 -8.06 16.65
N GLU A 46 -12.89 -8.66 17.43
CA GLU A 46 -12.16 -7.99 18.51
C GLU A 46 -11.20 -6.94 17.91
N ASN A 47 -10.46 -7.32 16.87
CA ASN A 47 -9.61 -6.39 16.13
C ASN A 47 -10.42 -5.25 15.51
N LYS A 48 -11.58 -5.53 14.90
CA LYS A 48 -12.44 -4.48 14.32
C LYS A 48 -12.92 -3.47 15.36
N GLU A 49 -13.37 -3.93 16.53
CA GLU A 49 -13.80 -3.05 17.63
C GLU A 49 -12.63 -2.21 18.17
N ARG A 50 -11.48 -2.82 18.41
CA ARG A 50 -10.27 -2.14 18.90
C ARG A 50 -9.77 -1.09 17.90
N LEU A 51 -9.64 -1.44 16.64
CA LEU A 51 -9.11 -0.58 15.58
C LEU A 51 -10.08 0.53 15.17
N ASN A 52 -11.39 0.33 15.32
CA ASN A 52 -12.36 1.39 15.12
C ASN A 52 -12.18 2.54 16.13
N ASN A 53 -11.70 2.22 17.34
CA ASN A 53 -11.41 3.18 18.40
C ASN A 53 -9.96 3.68 18.40
N ASN A 54 -9.05 3.02 17.67
CA ASN A 54 -7.64 3.38 17.55
C ASN A 54 -7.22 3.49 16.08
N LYS A 55 -7.51 4.63 15.48
CA LYS A 55 -7.26 4.88 14.05
C LYS A 55 -5.79 4.93 13.69
N GLU A 56 -4.94 5.42 14.58
CA GLU A 56 -3.49 5.46 14.35
C GLU A 56 -2.91 4.05 14.20
N GLU A 57 -3.36 3.12 15.02
CA GLU A 57 -2.98 1.72 14.91
C GLU A 57 -3.51 1.10 13.60
N LEU A 58 -4.76 1.40 13.23
CA LEU A 58 -5.33 0.97 11.95
C LEU A 58 -4.51 1.49 10.76
N TYR A 59 -4.15 2.77 10.75
CA TYR A 59 -3.31 3.36 9.70
C TYR A 59 -1.93 2.70 9.64
N SER A 60 -1.33 2.43 10.80
CA SER A 60 -0.04 1.75 10.89
C SER A 60 -0.08 0.34 10.30
N ILE A 61 -1.11 -0.44 10.62
CA ILE A 61 -1.28 -1.80 10.07
C ILE A 61 -1.43 -1.76 8.55
N ILE A 62 -2.24 -0.85 8.02
CA ILE A 62 -2.44 -0.69 6.58
C ILE A 62 -1.14 -0.26 5.90
N ASP A 63 -0.43 0.72 6.46
CA ASP A 63 0.85 1.18 5.92
C ASP A 63 1.89 0.05 5.91
N GLN A 64 2.07 -0.67 7.01
CA GLN A 64 3.01 -1.80 7.10
C GLN A 64 2.69 -2.90 6.08
N THR A 65 1.42 -3.14 5.79
CA THR A 65 1.00 -4.17 4.83
C THR A 65 1.18 -3.73 3.39
N LEU A 66 0.80 -2.50 3.03
CA LEU A 66 0.75 -2.06 1.63
C LEU A 66 1.99 -1.29 1.18
N SER A 67 2.62 -0.53 2.08
CA SER A 67 3.76 0.35 1.75
C SER A 67 4.94 -0.38 1.09
N PRO A 68 5.30 -1.61 1.49
CA PRO A 68 6.39 -2.35 0.86
C PRO A 68 6.15 -2.67 -0.62
N TYR A 69 4.89 -2.80 -1.01
CA TYR A 69 4.48 -3.20 -2.37
C TYR A 69 3.97 -2.05 -3.23
N PHE A 70 3.74 -0.86 -2.65
CA PHE A 70 3.19 0.30 -3.36
C PHE A 70 4.27 1.28 -3.82
N GLN A 71 4.27 1.65 -5.11
CA GLN A 71 5.23 2.59 -5.69
C GLN A 71 4.75 4.03 -5.52
N LYS A 72 4.95 4.59 -4.31
CA LYS A 72 4.49 5.93 -3.91
C LYS A 72 4.93 7.02 -4.88
N LYS A 73 6.24 7.06 -5.23
CA LYS A 73 6.81 8.10 -6.11
C LYS A 73 6.22 8.05 -7.52
N TYR A 74 6.03 6.87 -8.08
CA TYR A 74 5.45 6.72 -9.41
C TYR A 74 3.98 7.09 -9.41
N ALA A 75 3.22 6.68 -8.40
CA ALA A 75 1.82 7.07 -8.21
C ALA A 75 1.68 8.60 -8.10
N GLY A 76 2.47 9.25 -7.23
CA GLY A 76 2.48 10.71 -7.10
C GLY A 76 2.82 11.44 -8.41
N ARG A 77 3.81 10.92 -9.18
CA ARG A 77 4.13 11.44 -10.51
C ARG A 77 2.96 11.33 -11.49
N LEU A 78 2.24 10.21 -11.47
CA LEU A 78 1.08 10.00 -12.34
C LEU A 78 -0.09 10.90 -11.96
N VAL A 79 -0.28 11.19 -10.67
CA VAL A 79 -1.31 12.10 -10.18
C VAL A 79 -0.95 13.54 -10.53
N LEU A 80 0.24 14.03 -10.21
CA LEU A 80 0.69 15.38 -10.56
C LEU A 80 0.73 15.62 -12.09
N ASN A 81 1.00 14.58 -12.88
CA ASN A 81 0.98 14.61 -14.34
C ASN A 81 1.76 15.82 -14.91
N GLN A 82 1.05 16.81 -15.50
CA GLN A 82 1.66 18.01 -16.09
C GLN A 82 2.38 18.88 -15.04
N HIS A 83 1.86 18.97 -13.83
CA HIS A 83 2.46 19.74 -12.73
C HIS A 83 3.77 19.14 -12.22
N TRP A 84 4.05 17.85 -12.51
CA TRP A 84 5.30 17.22 -12.09
C TRP A 84 6.54 17.96 -12.59
N LYS A 85 6.50 18.55 -13.81
CA LYS A 85 7.64 19.24 -14.39
C LYS A 85 7.91 20.59 -13.74
N THR A 86 6.87 21.28 -13.23
CA THR A 86 6.97 22.59 -12.61
C THR A 86 7.22 22.57 -11.12
N THR A 87 7.06 21.38 -10.47
CA THR A 87 7.33 21.18 -9.04
C THR A 87 8.82 20.89 -8.79
N ASN A 88 9.35 21.39 -7.67
CA ASN A 88 10.69 21.06 -7.20
C ASN A 88 10.73 19.70 -6.47
N ASN A 89 11.92 19.26 -6.03
CA ASN A 89 12.07 17.95 -5.40
C ASN A 89 11.40 17.87 -4.02
N ASP A 90 11.42 18.93 -3.23
CA ASP A 90 10.75 18.98 -1.93
C ASP A 90 9.23 18.87 -2.09
N GLN A 91 8.64 19.68 -2.96
CA GLN A 91 7.21 19.61 -3.28
C GLN A 91 6.79 18.22 -3.77
N ARG A 92 7.60 17.57 -4.62
CA ARG A 92 7.33 16.20 -5.08
C ARG A 92 7.34 15.19 -3.94
N GLN A 93 8.29 15.30 -3.02
CA GLN A 93 8.38 14.39 -1.87
C GLN A 93 7.21 14.61 -0.90
N ARG A 94 6.93 15.85 -0.52
CA ARG A 94 5.84 16.23 0.39
C ARG A 94 4.48 15.82 -0.21
N PHE A 95 4.23 16.18 -1.47
CA PHE A 95 3.01 15.77 -2.16
C PHE A 95 2.84 14.25 -2.20
N THR A 96 3.87 13.52 -2.60
CA THR A 96 3.82 12.04 -2.70
C THR A 96 3.54 11.40 -1.36
N LYS A 97 4.17 11.89 -0.28
CA LYS A 97 3.94 11.42 1.09
C LYS A 97 2.52 11.75 1.53
N GLY A 98 2.07 12.98 1.36
CA GLY A 98 0.74 13.44 1.75
C GLY A 98 -0.36 12.71 0.98
N LEU A 99 -0.21 12.52 -0.34
CA LEU A 99 -1.12 11.73 -1.16
C LEU A 99 -1.28 10.32 -0.62
N TYR A 100 -0.19 9.62 -0.35
CA TYR A 100 -0.24 8.26 0.16
C TYR A 100 -0.91 8.19 1.55
N GLN A 101 -0.56 9.10 2.45
CA GLN A 101 -1.18 9.17 3.79
C GLN A 101 -2.68 9.48 3.69
N SER A 102 -3.07 10.39 2.81
CA SER A 102 -4.47 10.70 2.54
C SER A 102 -5.25 9.49 2.02
N LEU A 103 -4.65 8.67 1.14
CA LEU A 103 -5.23 7.41 0.69
C LEU A 103 -5.46 6.46 1.86
N VAL A 104 -4.43 6.23 2.69
CA VAL A 104 -4.55 5.35 3.86
C VAL A 104 -5.69 5.82 4.77
N ARG A 105 -5.72 7.09 5.16
CA ARG A 105 -6.74 7.65 6.07
C ARG A 105 -8.15 7.59 5.47
N SER A 106 -8.29 7.92 4.19
CA SER A 106 -9.60 7.95 3.52
C SER A 106 -10.24 6.58 3.39
N TYR A 107 -9.44 5.52 3.23
CA TYR A 107 -9.95 4.17 2.98
C TYR A 107 -9.81 3.21 4.15
N ALA A 108 -9.13 3.61 5.24
CA ALA A 108 -8.86 2.72 6.37
C ALA A 108 -10.13 2.13 7.00
N LEU A 109 -11.13 2.96 7.27
CA LEU A 109 -12.40 2.49 7.84
C LEU A 109 -13.20 1.63 6.86
N THR A 110 -13.11 1.92 5.56
CA THR A 110 -13.72 1.08 4.53
C THR A 110 -13.07 -0.30 4.52
N LEU A 111 -11.73 -0.37 4.57
CA LEU A 111 -10.99 -1.62 4.65
C LEU A 111 -11.28 -2.38 5.95
N LEU A 112 -11.37 -1.69 7.09
CA LEU A 112 -11.70 -2.32 8.38
C LEU A 112 -13.10 -2.97 8.38
N ASN A 113 -14.08 -2.29 7.78
CA ASN A 113 -15.47 -2.77 7.75
C ASN A 113 -15.76 -3.71 6.56
N PHE A 114 -14.82 -3.83 5.65
CA PHE A 114 -14.94 -4.71 4.49
C PHE A 114 -14.53 -6.14 4.86
N ASP A 115 -15.17 -7.12 4.23
CA ASP A 115 -14.72 -8.52 4.35
C ASP A 115 -13.65 -8.80 3.29
N ILE A 116 -12.39 -8.60 3.71
CA ILE A 116 -11.22 -8.75 2.85
C ILE A 116 -11.09 -10.19 2.32
N SER A 117 -11.64 -11.18 3.03
CA SER A 117 -11.64 -12.58 2.58
C SER A 117 -12.49 -12.82 1.32
N GLN A 118 -13.38 -11.87 1.00
CA GLN A 118 -14.19 -11.91 -0.23
C GLN A 118 -13.43 -11.45 -1.49
N ILE A 119 -12.17 -11.02 -1.35
CA ILE A 119 -11.34 -10.68 -2.51
C ILE A 119 -10.76 -11.97 -3.10
N ASN A 120 -11.18 -12.29 -4.32
CA ASN A 120 -10.67 -13.41 -5.10
C ASN A 120 -9.68 -12.91 -6.15
N VAL A 121 -8.42 -13.33 -6.05
CA VAL A 121 -7.38 -13.01 -7.04
C VAL A 121 -7.44 -14.05 -8.15
N LEU A 122 -7.66 -13.59 -9.39
CA LEU A 122 -7.87 -14.47 -10.52
C LEU A 122 -6.54 -15.03 -11.05
N ASP A 123 -6.57 -16.24 -11.59
CA ASP A 123 -5.44 -16.89 -12.23
C ASP A 123 -4.78 -15.99 -13.29
N HIS A 124 -3.48 -16.08 -13.40
CA HIS A 124 -2.68 -15.30 -14.35
C HIS A 124 -1.74 -16.21 -15.16
N LEU A 125 -1.38 -15.75 -16.36
CA LEU A 125 -0.32 -16.37 -17.13
C LEU A 125 1.05 -16.06 -16.53
N PRO A 126 2.06 -16.94 -16.70
CA PRO A 126 3.42 -16.68 -16.26
C PRO A 126 3.96 -15.38 -16.85
N ILE A 127 4.65 -14.60 -16.01
CA ILE A 127 5.22 -13.31 -16.40
C ILE A 127 6.59 -13.53 -17.03
N THR A 128 6.77 -13.14 -18.30
CA THR A 128 8.07 -13.21 -18.95
C THR A 128 8.97 -12.03 -18.55
N ASN A 129 10.29 -12.18 -18.70
CA ASN A 129 11.27 -11.16 -18.30
C ASN A 129 11.13 -9.82 -19.08
N GLU A 130 10.51 -9.86 -20.26
CA GLU A 130 10.32 -8.68 -21.13
C GLU A 130 9.18 -7.78 -20.65
N VAL A 131 8.25 -8.33 -19.88
CA VAL A 131 7.07 -7.60 -19.38
C VAL A 131 7.52 -6.58 -18.33
N LYS A 132 7.14 -5.32 -18.51
CA LYS A 132 7.43 -4.21 -17.59
C LYS A 132 6.21 -3.70 -16.85
N LYS A 133 5.01 -4.04 -17.32
CA LYS A 133 3.73 -3.66 -16.68
C LYS A 133 2.75 -4.81 -16.80
N ILE A 134 2.00 -5.04 -15.73
CA ILE A 134 0.96 -6.07 -15.67
C ILE A 134 -0.23 -5.58 -14.86
N THR A 135 -1.37 -6.15 -15.10
CA THR A 135 -2.55 -5.99 -14.26
C THR A 135 -2.88 -7.33 -13.60
N VAL A 136 -2.80 -7.37 -12.29
CA VAL A 136 -3.36 -8.48 -11.49
C VAL A 136 -4.86 -8.24 -11.40
N LYS A 137 -5.61 -9.17 -11.95
CA LYS A 137 -7.07 -9.13 -11.94
C LYS A 137 -7.56 -9.76 -10.65
N SER A 138 -8.51 -9.13 -10.04
CA SER A 138 -9.27 -9.70 -8.92
C SER A 138 -10.71 -9.22 -8.97
N GLU A 139 -11.53 -9.86 -8.20
CA GLU A 139 -12.93 -9.52 -8.00
C GLU A 139 -13.28 -9.62 -6.53
N VAL A 140 -14.28 -8.92 -6.13
CA VAL A 140 -14.75 -8.92 -4.75
C VAL A 140 -16.26 -9.07 -4.71
N MET A 141 -16.75 -9.96 -3.83
CA MET A 141 -18.18 -10.08 -3.58
C MET A 141 -18.63 -8.91 -2.68
N TYR A 142 -19.47 -8.04 -3.21
CA TYR A 142 -20.04 -6.94 -2.47
C TYR A 142 -21.53 -6.82 -2.71
N ARG A 143 -22.33 -6.95 -1.66
CA ARG A 143 -23.82 -6.91 -1.71
C ARG A 143 -24.46 -7.86 -2.73
N GLY A 144 -23.85 -9.03 -2.94
CA GLY A 144 -24.34 -10.05 -3.86
C GLY A 144 -23.88 -9.88 -5.31
N GLU A 145 -23.05 -8.89 -5.61
CA GLU A 145 -22.48 -8.65 -6.93
C GLU A 145 -20.96 -8.83 -6.92
N LEU A 146 -20.41 -9.37 -8.01
CA LEU A 146 -18.97 -9.49 -8.22
C LEU A 146 -18.46 -8.18 -8.82
N ILE A 147 -17.66 -7.45 -8.03
CA ILE A 147 -17.06 -6.17 -8.39
C ILE A 147 -15.62 -6.38 -8.83
N PRO A 148 -15.25 -6.06 -10.10
CA PRO A 148 -13.86 -6.14 -10.54
C PRO A 148 -12.97 -5.16 -9.77
N MET A 149 -11.89 -5.68 -9.13
CA MET A 149 -10.86 -4.91 -8.45
C MET A 149 -9.50 -5.30 -9.01
N ASN A 150 -8.89 -4.46 -9.81
CA ASN A 150 -7.68 -4.77 -10.53
C ASN A 150 -6.50 -3.90 -10.04
N PHE A 151 -5.32 -4.52 -9.89
CA PHE A 151 -4.10 -3.86 -9.43
C PHE A 151 -3.13 -3.68 -10.60
N SER A 152 -2.70 -2.43 -10.87
CA SER A 152 -1.74 -2.14 -11.93
C SER A 152 -0.32 -2.13 -11.36
N PHE A 153 0.54 -2.99 -11.89
CA PHE A 153 1.93 -3.15 -11.51
C PHE A 153 2.90 -2.61 -12.56
N GLY A 154 4.05 -2.16 -12.09
CA GLY A 154 5.23 -1.88 -12.89
C GLY A 154 6.46 -2.60 -12.32
N LYS A 155 7.40 -2.96 -13.20
CA LYS A 155 8.72 -3.50 -12.82
C LYS A 155 9.68 -2.32 -12.67
N PHE A 156 10.10 -2.06 -11.44
CA PHE A 156 11.03 -0.99 -11.05
C PHE A 156 12.41 -1.56 -10.71
N LYS A 157 13.35 -0.72 -10.29
CA LYS A 157 14.68 -1.16 -9.87
C LYS A 157 14.60 -2.09 -8.64
N GLU A 158 13.66 -1.81 -7.74
CA GLU A 158 13.41 -2.55 -6.50
C GLU A 158 12.48 -3.77 -6.71
N GLY A 159 12.22 -4.17 -7.95
CA GLY A 159 11.29 -5.25 -8.30
C GLY A 159 9.90 -4.77 -8.68
N TRP A 160 8.94 -5.66 -8.67
CA TRP A 160 7.55 -5.34 -8.95
C TRP A 160 6.93 -4.49 -7.84
N ARG A 161 6.11 -3.50 -8.21
CA ARG A 161 5.31 -2.68 -7.28
C ARG A 161 4.00 -2.29 -7.95
N PHE A 162 2.90 -2.35 -7.20
CA PHE A 162 1.66 -1.77 -7.70
C PHE A 162 1.65 -0.25 -7.51
N TYR A 163 0.92 0.44 -8.37
CA TYR A 163 0.84 1.90 -8.35
C TYR A 163 -0.58 2.43 -8.56
N ASP A 164 -1.54 1.58 -8.95
CA ASP A 164 -2.94 1.96 -9.17
C ASP A 164 -3.86 0.80 -8.86
N VAL A 165 -5.02 1.12 -8.30
CA VAL A 165 -6.13 0.19 -8.14
C VAL A 165 -7.27 0.68 -9.01
N LYS A 166 -7.93 -0.24 -9.72
CA LYS A 166 -9.12 0.03 -10.51
C LYS A 166 -10.29 -0.77 -9.96
N ILE A 167 -11.33 -0.09 -9.53
CA ILE A 167 -12.56 -0.70 -9.07
C ILE A 167 -13.65 -0.37 -10.09
N GLU A 168 -14.38 -1.35 -10.59
CA GLU A 168 -15.37 -1.20 -11.67
C GLU A 168 -14.80 -0.44 -12.89
N GLY A 169 -13.53 -0.66 -13.21
CA GLY A 169 -12.84 0.03 -14.31
C GLY A 169 -12.38 1.45 -14.01
N ILE A 170 -12.77 2.03 -12.87
CA ILE A 170 -12.38 3.40 -12.47
C ILE A 170 -11.01 3.37 -11.79
N SER A 171 -10.01 3.99 -12.42
CA SER A 171 -8.65 4.14 -11.87
C SER A 171 -8.62 5.22 -10.80
N TYR A 172 -8.11 4.86 -9.61
CA TYR A 172 -7.92 5.82 -8.52
C TYR A 172 -6.87 6.88 -8.88
N ILE A 173 -5.80 6.51 -9.55
CA ILE A 173 -4.78 7.46 -10.04
C ILE A 173 -5.40 8.49 -10.99
N LYS A 174 -6.25 8.08 -11.94
CA LYS A 174 -6.92 9.01 -12.86
C LYS A 174 -7.89 9.93 -12.13
N ASN A 175 -8.65 9.37 -11.17
CA ASN A 175 -9.59 10.14 -10.37
C ASN A 175 -8.87 11.23 -9.56
N TYR A 176 -7.84 10.86 -8.81
CA TYR A 176 -7.03 11.80 -8.05
C TYR A 176 -6.28 12.81 -8.94
N ARG A 177 -5.81 12.41 -10.12
CA ARG A 177 -5.23 13.34 -11.09
C ARG A 177 -6.20 14.44 -11.47
N ASN A 178 -7.44 14.08 -11.79
CA ASN A 178 -8.45 15.07 -12.18
C ASN A 178 -8.76 16.03 -11.02
N GLN A 179 -8.93 15.50 -9.81
CA GLN A 179 -9.19 16.28 -8.61
C GLN A 179 -8.03 17.25 -8.30
N PHE A 180 -6.79 16.73 -8.20
CA PHE A 180 -5.63 17.56 -7.88
C PHE A 180 -5.24 18.52 -9.01
N ASN A 181 -5.47 18.16 -10.28
CA ASN A 181 -5.23 19.08 -11.39
C ASN A 181 -6.09 20.34 -11.27
N ALA A 182 -7.36 20.19 -10.96
CA ALA A 182 -8.26 21.33 -10.75
C ALA A 182 -7.83 22.17 -9.53
N GLU A 183 -7.51 21.52 -8.41
CA GLU A 183 -7.11 22.18 -7.17
C GLU A 183 -5.77 22.92 -7.30
N ILE A 184 -4.75 22.29 -7.90
CA ILE A 184 -3.43 22.91 -8.14
C ILE A 184 -3.57 24.12 -9.09
N SER A 185 -4.41 24.01 -10.12
CA SER A 185 -4.64 25.11 -11.06
C SER A 185 -5.32 26.31 -10.40
N ALA A 186 -6.17 26.08 -9.39
CA ALA A 186 -6.89 27.13 -8.67
C ALA A 186 -6.05 27.74 -7.54
N ASN A 187 -5.32 26.93 -6.77
CA ASN A 187 -4.74 27.32 -5.48
C ASN A 187 -3.20 27.19 -5.43
N GLY A 188 -2.59 26.60 -6.47
CA GLY A 188 -1.17 26.28 -6.48
C GLY A 188 -0.83 24.98 -5.73
N ILE A 189 0.37 24.47 -6.00
CA ILE A 189 0.82 23.17 -5.45
C ILE A 189 1.07 23.21 -3.93
N ASP A 190 1.57 24.34 -3.40
CA ASP A 190 1.90 24.45 -1.98
C ASP A 190 0.64 24.40 -1.12
N ALA A 191 -0.44 25.07 -1.52
CA ALA A 191 -1.72 24.99 -0.82
C ALA A 191 -2.28 23.55 -0.77
N VAL A 192 -2.11 22.78 -1.85
CA VAL A 192 -2.52 21.38 -1.91
C VAL A 192 -1.65 20.51 -0.98
N ILE A 193 -0.34 20.75 -0.95
CA ILE A 193 0.59 20.04 -0.06
C ILE A 193 0.23 20.33 1.40
N ASP A 194 0.07 21.60 1.78
CA ASP A 194 -0.27 22.01 3.14
C ASP A 194 -1.57 21.38 3.62
N ARG A 195 -2.59 21.33 2.75
CA ARG A 195 -3.84 20.62 3.04
C ARG A 195 -3.65 19.13 3.26
N LEU A 196 -2.84 18.47 2.43
CA LEU A 196 -2.55 17.05 2.57
C LEU A 196 -1.80 16.72 3.87
N GLU A 197 -0.92 17.62 4.32
CA GLU A 197 -0.15 17.48 5.56
C GLU A 197 -1.00 17.77 6.81
N ALA A 198 -2.04 18.59 6.68
CA ALA A 198 -2.96 18.91 7.78
C ALA A 198 -4.04 17.84 8.03
N MET A 199 -4.18 16.87 7.15
CA MET A 199 -5.15 15.76 7.28
C MET A 199 -4.68 14.71 8.29
#